data_c301382bd73e1ef26c9b09f954ffe48d
#
_entry.id   c301382bd73e1ef26c9b09f954ffe48d
#
_cell.length_a   1.000
_cell.length_b   1.000
_cell.length_c   1.000
_cell.angle_alpha   90.00
_cell.angle_beta   90.00
_cell.angle_gamma   90.00
#
_symmetry.space_group_name_H-M   'P 1'
#
loop_
_entity.id
_entity.type
_entity.pdbx_description
1 polymer ?
#
loop_
_entity_poly.entity_id
_entity_poly.type
_entity_poly.pdbx_seq_one_letter_code
_entity_poly.pdbx_strand_id
1 'polypeptide(L)'
;MKSSRRLFLVFSLLAGIGAMPCRAELSEPQVKSAYVFNFIKFVEWPAAALADNKIRLCVIGDNELRTLLATLDGRRIGERELQVVPDAAGSLNACHVLYIGDQERRRIPPIIKSLSNASVLTISDIPDFAERGGGIGLLHREDRMLFEVNLASTRKAGLRLSGQMLNLAANIFGK
;
A
#
# COMPACT_ATOMS: atom_id res chain seq x y z
N MET A 1 3.40 -56.83 65.18
CA MET A 1 3.64 -55.37 65.31
C MET A 1 4.64 -54.95 64.29
N LYS A 2 4.23 -54.58 63.08
CA LYS A 2 5.07 -53.87 62.09
C LYS A 2 4.15 -53.03 61.24
N SER A 3 4.14 -51.71 61.46
CA SER A 3 3.42 -50.70 60.75
C SER A 3 4.10 -50.48 59.41
N SER A 4 3.36 -50.66 58.30
CA SER A 4 3.84 -50.43 56.95
C SER A 4 3.21 -49.14 56.42
N ARG A 5 3.98 -48.03 56.46
CA ARG A 5 3.64 -46.74 55.89
C ARG A 5 3.75 -46.85 54.35
N ARG A 6 2.64 -46.88 53.67
CA ARG A 6 2.58 -46.72 52.21
C ARG A 6 2.63 -45.24 51.85
N LEU A 7 3.74 -44.83 51.30
CA LEU A 7 4.00 -43.50 50.74
C LEU A 7 3.32 -43.41 49.37
N PHE A 8 2.24 -42.64 49.25
CA PHE A 8 1.61 -42.33 47.99
C PHE A 8 2.39 -41.17 47.31
N LEU A 9 3.15 -41.49 46.29
CA LEU A 9 3.75 -40.52 45.38
C LEU A 9 2.65 -40.08 44.39
N VAL A 10 2.12 -38.87 44.58
CA VAL A 10 1.25 -38.19 43.63
C VAL A 10 2.17 -37.53 42.57
N PHE A 11 2.23 -38.13 41.40
CA PHE A 11 2.93 -37.61 40.25
C PHE A 11 2.02 -36.56 39.60
N SER A 12 2.23 -35.27 39.91
CA SER A 12 1.53 -34.14 39.30
C SER A 12 2.07 -33.92 37.89
N LEU A 13 1.36 -34.43 36.89
CA LEU A 13 1.63 -34.19 35.48
C LEU A 13 1.16 -32.77 35.11
N LEU A 14 2.04 -31.78 35.25
CA LEU A 14 1.80 -30.43 34.70
C LEU A 14 1.84 -30.53 33.18
N ALA A 15 0.66 -30.62 32.55
CA ALA A 15 0.49 -30.43 31.12
C ALA A 15 0.77 -28.94 30.78
N GLY A 16 1.97 -28.65 30.35
CA GLY A 16 2.32 -27.35 29.78
C GLY A 16 1.55 -27.12 28.48
N ILE A 17 0.46 -26.35 28.55
CA ILE A 17 -0.22 -25.83 27.36
C ILE A 17 0.70 -24.80 26.75
N GLY A 18 1.50 -25.24 25.77
CA GLY A 18 2.29 -24.33 24.93
C GLY A 18 1.35 -23.42 24.13
N ALA A 19 1.24 -22.17 24.54
CA ALA A 19 0.58 -21.16 23.76
C ALA A 19 1.38 -20.98 22.44
N MET A 20 0.90 -21.59 21.35
CA MET A 20 1.42 -21.29 20.02
C MET A 20 1.12 -19.81 19.73
N PRO A 21 2.14 -19.00 19.39
CA PRO A 21 1.89 -17.63 18.97
C PRO A 21 1.05 -17.68 17.69
N CYS A 22 -0.21 -17.27 17.79
CA CYS A 22 -1.07 -17.04 16.63
C CYS A 22 -0.46 -15.88 15.85
N ARG A 23 0.28 -16.19 14.80
CA ARG A 23 0.80 -15.18 13.87
C ARG A 23 -0.39 -14.74 13.03
N ALA A 24 -0.96 -13.59 13.34
CA ALA A 24 -1.99 -13.00 12.49
C ALA A 24 -1.38 -12.71 11.12
N GLU A 25 -1.80 -13.46 10.12
CA GLU A 25 -1.44 -13.21 8.73
C GLU A 25 -2.15 -11.93 8.29
N LEU A 26 -1.38 -11.00 7.70
CA LEU A 26 -1.95 -9.75 7.20
C LEU A 26 -2.89 -10.05 6.03
N SER A 27 -4.07 -9.46 6.03
CA SER A 27 -4.98 -9.58 4.88
C SER A 27 -4.41 -8.86 3.66
N GLU A 28 -4.83 -9.27 2.46
CA GLU A 28 -4.39 -8.65 1.21
C GLU A 28 -4.59 -7.11 1.20
N PRO A 29 -5.74 -6.55 1.63
CA PRO A 29 -5.90 -5.11 1.73
C PRO A 29 -4.92 -4.44 2.72
N GLN A 30 -4.57 -5.10 3.82
CA GLN A 30 -3.56 -4.59 4.75
C GLN A 30 -2.17 -4.52 4.10
N VAL A 31 -1.81 -5.55 3.32
CA VAL A 31 -0.55 -5.57 2.56
C VAL A 31 -0.56 -4.45 1.51
N LYS A 32 -1.64 -4.30 0.72
CA LYS A 32 -1.79 -3.20 -0.25
C LYS A 32 -1.63 -1.83 0.41
N SER A 33 -2.28 -1.61 1.55
CA SER A 33 -2.16 -0.36 2.32
C SER A 33 -0.70 -0.06 2.71
N ALA A 34 0.04 -1.07 3.17
CA ALA A 34 1.45 -0.93 3.51
C ALA A 34 2.31 -0.59 2.27
N TYR A 35 2.05 -1.21 1.12
CA TYR A 35 2.75 -0.89 -0.13
C TYR A 35 2.49 0.55 -0.57
N VAL A 36 1.21 0.98 -0.59
CA VAL A 36 0.84 2.36 -0.95
C VAL A 36 1.57 3.36 -0.06
N PHE A 37 1.54 3.16 1.27
CA PHE A 37 2.25 4.04 2.21
C PHE A 37 3.76 4.06 1.97
N ASN A 38 4.36 2.92 1.68
CA ASN A 38 5.80 2.84 1.41
C ASN A 38 6.17 3.51 0.10
N PHE A 39 5.38 3.35 -0.98
CA PHE A 39 5.67 4.03 -2.24
C PHE A 39 5.76 5.55 -2.07
N ILE A 40 4.90 6.15 -1.26
CA ILE A 40 4.92 7.59 -0.99
C ILE A 40 6.29 8.05 -0.44
N LYS A 41 6.97 7.22 0.35
CA LYS A 41 8.29 7.56 0.92
C LYS A 41 9.43 7.57 -0.10
N PHE A 42 9.25 6.88 -1.23
CA PHE A 42 10.28 6.69 -2.25
C PHE A 42 10.03 7.50 -3.52
N VAL A 43 9.05 8.39 -3.49
CA VAL A 43 8.70 9.27 -4.60
C VAL A 43 8.98 10.72 -4.23
N GLU A 44 9.59 11.45 -5.15
CA GLU A 44 9.81 12.89 -5.06
C GLU A 44 8.87 13.60 -6.03
N TRP A 45 8.11 14.56 -5.51
CA TRP A 45 7.26 15.46 -6.28
C TRP A 45 7.99 16.76 -6.59
N PRO A 46 7.64 17.45 -7.69
CA PRO A 46 8.10 18.81 -7.94
C PRO A 46 7.71 19.73 -6.76
N ALA A 47 8.59 20.64 -6.38
CA ALA A 47 8.35 21.55 -5.25
C ALA A 47 7.02 22.34 -5.39
N ALA A 48 6.68 22.73 -6.61
CA ALA A 48 5.43 23.45 -6.91
C ALA A 48 4.17 22.62 -6.60
N ALA A 49 4.24 21.28 -6.64
CA ALA A 49 3.11 20.41 -6.31
C ALA A 49 2.86 20.29 -4.81
N LEU A 50 3.86 20.59 -3.97
CA LEU A 50 3.82 20.38 -2.51
C LEU A 50 3.85 21.70 -1.73
N ALA A 51 3.10 22.69 -2.19
CA ALA A 51 3.15 24.06 -1.63
C ALA A 51 2.64 24.16 -0.17
N ASP A 52 1.77 23.24 0.26
CA ASP A 52 1.10 23.27 1.57
C ASP A 52 1.67 22.26 2.58
N ASN A 53 2.84 21.72 2.34
CA ASN A 53 3.51 20.74 3.21
C ASN A 53 2.69 19.46 3.48
N LYS A 54 1.71 19.15 2.65
CA LYS A 54 0.86 17.97 2.74
C LYS A 54 1.02 17.06 1.52
N ILE A 55 0.87 15.75 1.76
CA ILE A 55 0.74 14.76 0.69
C ILE A 55 -0.69 14.24 0.71
N ARG A 56 -1.47 14.59 -0.31
CA ARG A 56 -2.87 14.15 -0.42
C ARG A 56 -2.95 12.79 -1.11
N LEU A 57 -3.48 11.80 -0.38
CA LEU A 57 -3.77 10.46 -0.87
C LEU A 57 -5.27 10.31 -1.09
N CYS A 58 -5.65 10.05 -2.31
CA CYS A 58 -7.03 9.81 -2.71
C CYS A 58 -7.24 8.33 -3.08
N VAL A 59 -8.42 7.79 -2.80
CA VAL A 59 -8.80 6.42 -3.12
C VAL A 59 -10.14 6.43 -3.83
N ILE A 60 -10.21 5.80 -5.00
CA ILE A 60 -11.46 5.60 -5.75
C ILE A 60 -11.63 4.12 -6.10
N GLY A 61 -12.87 3.65 -6.14
CA GLY A 61 -13.18 2.30 -6.59
C GLY A 61 -12.75 1.14 -5.68
N ASP A 62 -12.41 1.43 -4.42
CA ASP A 62 -12.09 0.42 -3.40
C ASP A 62 -12.43 0.95 -2.01
N ASN A 63 -13.56 0.52 -1.45
CA ASN A 63 -14.03 1.00 -0.16
C ASN A 63 -13.28 0.38 1.02
N GLU A 64 -12.81 -0.87 0.90
CA GLU A 64 -12.07 -1.54 1.97
C GLU A 64 -10.69 -0.92 2.13
N LEU A 65 -9.94 -0.78 1.04
CA LEU A 65 -8.63 -0.13 1.07
C LEU A 65 -8.72 1.33 1.51
N ARG A 66 -9.77 2.04 1.10
CA ARG A 66 -10.05 3.42 1.56
C ARG A 66 -10.13 3.48 3.08
N THR A 67 -10.88 2.56 3.71
CA THR A 67 -11.03 2.50 5.16
C THR A 67 -9.70 2.23 5.84
N LEU A 68 -8.89 1.33 5.30
CA LEU A 68 -7.55 1.03 5.83
C LEU A 68 -6.60 2.21 5.67
N LEU A 69 -6.57 2.84 4.50
CA LEU A 69 -5.72 4.00 4.24
C LEU A 69 -6.12 5.21 5.09
N ALA A 70 -7.41 5.37 5.42
CA ALA A 70 -7.88 6.43 6.31
C ALA A 70 -7.21 6.36 7.70
N THR A 71 -6.79 5.19 8.16
CA THR A 71 -6.04 5.04 9.44
C THR A 71 -4.64 5.65 9.40
N LEU A 72 -4.16 6.00 8.22
CA LEU A 72 -2.85 6.62 8.01
C LEU A 72 -2.93 8.16 7.97
N ASP A 73 -4.13 8.72 8.03
CA ASP A 73 -4.31 10.18 8.04
C ASP A 73 -3.53 10.83 9.17
N GLY A 74 -2.92 11.99 8.91
CA GLY A 74 -2.07 12.69 9.86
C GLY A 74 -0.67 12.09 10.06
N ARG A 75 -0.34 10.93 9.47
CA ARG A 75 1.00 10.36 9.57
C ARG A 75 2.05 11.23 8.87
N ARG A 76 3.22 11.31 9.46
CA ARG A 76 4.34 12.05 8.88
C ARG A 76 5.15 11.19 7.90
N ILE A 77 5.50 11.83 6.77
CA ILE A 77 6.41 11.29 5.76
C ILE A 77 7.52 12.33 5.55
N GLY A 78 8.66 12.13 6.20
CA GLY A 78 9.67 13.17 6.34
C GLY A 78 9.10 14.39 7.10
N GLU A 79 9.19 15.55 6.49
CA GLU A 79 8.64 16.79 7.06
C GLU A 79 7.15 17.01 6.75
N ARG A 80 6.57 16.22 5.87
CA ARG A 80 5.20 16.39 5.38
C ARG A 80 4.21 15.52 6.12
N GLU A 81 2.96 15.98 6.15
CA GLU A 81 1.82 15.26 6.70
C GLU A 81 1.05 14.55 5.58
N LEU A 82 0.72 13.28 5.77
CA LEU A 82 -0.18 12.56 4.89
C LEU A 82 -1.63 12.96 5.21
N GLN A 83 -2.34 13.43 4.21
CA GLN A 83 -3.76 13.72 4.27
C GLN A 83 -4.50 12.71 3.40
N VAL A 84 -5.32 11.87 4.01
CA VAL A 84 -6.17 10.94 3.28
C VAL A 84 -7.48 11.61 2.93
N VAL A 85 -7.78 11.70 1.63
CA VAL A 85 -9.01 12.33 1.13
C VAL A 85 -10.02 11.22 0.81
N PRO A 86 -11.08 11.06 1.63
CA PRO A 86 -11.99 9.92 1.53
C PRO A 86 -12.83 9.92 0.24
N ASP A 87 -13.12 11.10 -0.27
CA ASP A 87 -13.88 11.29 -1.50
C ASP A 87 -13.15 12.27 -2.43
N ALA A 88 -12.55 11.72 -3.48
CA ALA A 88 -11.93 12.52 -4.53
C ALA A 88 -12.98 13.10 -5.51
N ALA A 89 -14.24 13.28 -5.06
CA ALA A 89 -15.38 13.69 -5.87
C ALA A 89 -15.24 15.10 -6.51
N GLY A 90 -14.22 15.87 -6.09
CA GLY A 90 -13.98 17.21 -6.65
C GLY A 90 -13.04 17.18 -7.85
N SER A 91 -11.76 16.94 -7.61
CA SER A 91 -10.73 17.00 -8.65
C SER A 91 -9.60 16.03 -8.33
N LEU A 92 -9.42 15.03 -9.18
CA LEU A 92 -8.30 14.07 -9.06
C LEU A 92 -6.94 14.75 -9.19
N ASN A 93 -6.88 15.91 -9.83
CA ASN A 93 -5.66 16.71 -9.98
C ASN A 93 -5.19 17.35 -8.66
N ALA A 94 -6.05 17.40 -7.65
CA ALA A 94 -5.68 17.89 -6.30
C ALA A 94 -4.98 16.82 -5.46
N CYS A 95 -4.99 15.56 -5.89
CA CYS A 95 -4.30 14.46 -5.24
C CYS A 95 -2.81 14.47 -5.60
N HIS A 96 -1.95 14.04 -4.69
CA HIS A 96 -0.56 13.72 -4.98
C HIS A 96 -0.39 12.22 -5.28
N VAL A 97 -1.23 11.40 -4.64
CA VAL A 97 -1.33 9.96 -4.87
C VAL A 97 -2.78 9.61 -5.11
N LEU A 98 -3.04 8.83 -6.16
CA LEU A 98 -4.36 8.32 -6.47
C LEU A 98 -4.30 6.79 -6.56
N TYR A 99 -4.96 6.10 -5.63
CA TYR A 99 -5.23 4.69 -5.76
C TYR A 99 -6.54 4.47 -6.51
N ILE A 100 -6.50 3.59 -7.52
CA ILE A 100 -7.62 3.28 -8.40
C ILE A 100 -7.97 1.80 -8.22
N GLY A 101 -9.09 1.52 -7.56
CA GLY A 101 -9.57 0.15 -7.33
C GLY A 101 -10.33 -0.43 -8.53
N ASP A 102 -10.62 -1.72 -8.44
CA ASP A 102 -11.20 -2.51 -9.54
C ASP A 102 -12.55 -2.02 -10.04
N GLN A 103 -13.34 -1.38 -9.20
CA GLN A 103 -14.63 -0.78 -9.61
C GLN A 103 -14.46 0.29 -10.71
N GLU A 104 -13.27 0.90 -10.81
CA GLU A 104 -12.94 1.93 -11.80
C GLU A 104 -12.25 1.37 -13.06
N ARG A 105 -12.12 0.07 -13.20
CA ARG A 105 -11.39 -0.62 -14.31
C ARG A 105 -11.74 -0.08 -15.69
N ARG A 106 -13.02 0.19 -15.94
CA ARG A 106 -13.49 0.72 -17.23
C ARG A 106 -13.16 2.19 -17.43
N ARG A 107 -12.88 2.92 -16.37
CA ARG A 107 -12.60 4.36 -16.37
C ARG A 107 -11.10 4.69 -16.33
N ILE A 108 -10.21 3.68 -16.29
CA ILE A 108 -8.76 3.91 -16.28
C ILE A 108 -8.31 4.83 -17.41
N PRO A 109 -8.64 4.61 -18.71
CA PRO A 109 -8.14 5.47 -19.78
C PRO A 109 -8.56 6.94 -19.63
N PRO A 110 -9.83 7.29 -19.37
CA PRO A 110 -10.18 8.69 -19.14
C PRO A 110 -9.58 9.26 -17.85
N ILE A 111 -9.41 8.49 -16.78
CA ILE A 111 -8.75 8.94 -15.55
C ILE A 111 -7.29 9.30 -15.85
N ILE A 112 -6.50 8.40 -16.45
CA ILE A 112 -5.10 8.66 -16.80
C ILE A 112 -4.98 9.87 -17.73
N LYS A 113 -5.89 9.99 -18.69
CA LYS A 113 -5.92 11.17 -19.61
C LYS A 113 -6.19 12.46 -18.84
N SER A 114 -7.10 12.49 -17.89
CA SER A 114 -7.41 13.69 -17.10
C SER A 114 -6.23 14.15 -16.22
N LEU A 115 -5.33 13.22 -15.85
CA LEU A 115 -4.16 13.48 -15.02
C LEU A 115 -2.89 13.81 -15.81
N SER A 116 -2.97 13.92 -17.15
CA SER A 116 -1.79 14.04 -18.03
C SER A 116 -0.89 15.25 -17.74
N ASN A 117 -1.42 16.29 -17.09
CA ASN A 117 -0.69 17.51 -16.73
C ASN A 117 -0.61 17.71 -15.19
N ALA A 118 -0.87 16.67 -14.41
CA ALA A 118 -0.85 16.73 -12.97
C ALA A 118 0.27 15.88 -12.38
N SER A 119 0.89 16.36 -11.31
CA SER A 119 1.94 15.62 -10.60
C SER A 119 1.33 14.58 -9.64
N VAL A 120 0.59 13.62 -10.19
CA VAL A 120 -0.13 12.58 -9.45
C VAL A 120 0.51 11.22 -9.68
N LEU A 121 0.90 10.56 -8.60
CA LEU A 121 1.29 9.15 -8.64
C LEU A 121 0.03 8.30 -8.68
N THR A 122 -0.19 7.58 -9.77
CA THR A 122 -1.31 6.63 -9.87
C THR A 122 -0.88 5.23 -9.49
N ILE A 123 -1.69 4.55 -8.67
CA ILE A 123 -1.44 3.19 -8.17
C ILE A 123 -2.73 2.38 -8.36
N SER A 124 -2.60 1.13 -8.78
CA SER A 124 -3.74 0.21 -8.91
C SER A 124 -3.29 -1.24 -8.80
N ASP A 125 -4.18 -2.12 -8.41
CA ASP A 125 -4.03 -3.59 -8.49
C ASP A 125 -4.76 -4.20 -9.69
N ILE A 126 -5.30 -3.37 -10.56
CA ILE A 126 -5.91 -3.81 -11.82
C ILE A 126 -4.81 -4.38 -12.73
N PRO A 127 -5.01 -5.59 -13.32
CA PRO A 127 -4.03 -6.19 -14.23
C PRO A 127 -3.57 -5.26 -15.33
N ASP A 128 -2.27 -5.31 -15.64
CA ASP A 128 -1.62 -4.56 -16.70
C ASP A 128 -1.67 -3.03 -16.51
N PHE A 129 -1.98 -2.55 -15.29
CA PHE A 129 -2.16 -1.13 -15.04
C PHE A 129 -0.93 -0.29 -15.39
N ALA A 130 0.26 -0.73 -14.99
CA ALA A 130 1.51 -0.04 -15.30
C ALA A 130 1.81 -0.07 -16.80
N GLU A 131 1.64 -1.22 -17.46
CA GLU A 131 1.84 -1.36 -18.90
C GLU A 131 0.90 -0.45 -19.71
N ARG A 132 -0.34 -0.29 -19.24
CA ARG A 132 -1.38 0.53 -19.88
C ARG A 132 -1.31 2.03 -19.56
N GLY A 133 -0.18 2.49 -18.99
CA GLY A 133 0.09 3.91 -18.76
C GLY A 133 -0.20 4.41 -17.34
N GLY A 134 -0.55 3.53 -16.41
CA GLY A 134 -0.55 3.86 -14.98
C GLY A 134 0.86 4.00 -14.42
N GLY A 135 1.01 4.57 -13.23
CA GLY A 135 2.32 4.77 -12.60
C GLY A 135 2.88 3.49 -11.98
N ILE A 136 2.13 2.88 -11.07
CA ILE A 136 2.53 1.66 -10.33
C ILE A 136 1.38 0.65 -10.38
N GLY A 137 1.67 -0.57 -10.81
CA GLY A 137 0.77 -1.72 -10.74
C GLY A 137 1.14 -2.63 -9.59
N LEU A 138 0.20 -2.97 -8.72
CA LEU A 138 0.35 -4.02 -7.71
C LEU A 138 -0.04 -5.36 -8.32
N LEU A 139 0.76 -6.39 -8.04
CA LEU A 139 0.55 -7.74 -8.55
C LEU A 139 0.52 -8.71 -7.38
N HIS A 140 -0.46 -9.61 -7.37
CA HIS A 140 -0.46 -10.75 -6.46
C HIS A 140 -0.01 -11.99 -7.23
N ARG A 141 1.12 -12.59 -6.85
CA ARG A 141 1.65 -13.83 -7.44
C ARG A 141 2.16 -14.74 -6.32
N GLU A 142 1.70 -16.00 -6.31
CA GLU A 142 2.20 -17.05 -5.39
C GLU A 142 2.30 -16.58 -3.94
N ASP A 143 1.22 -16.06 -3.38
CA ASP A 143 1.14 -15.52 -2.00
C ASP A 143 2.08 -14.34 -1.72
N ARG A 144 2.59 -13.68 -2.76
CA ARG A 144 3.44 -12.48 -2.65
C ARG A 144 2.83 -11.29 -3.35
N MET A 145 2.91 -10.15 -2.69
CA MET A 145 2.65 -8.87 -3.33
C MET A 145 3.93 -8.39 -4.01
N LEU A 146 3.85 -8.17 -5.33
CA LEU A 146 4.89 -7.57 -6.16
C LEU A 146 4.36 -6.26 -6.74
N PHE A 147 5.22 -5.50 -7.41
CA PHE A 147 4.79 -4.30 -8.11
C PHE A 147 5.59 -4.07 -9.40
N GLU A 148 4.95 -3.37 -10.31
CA GLU A 148 5.50 -2.91 -11.58
C GLU A 148 5.47 -1.40 -11.63
N VAL A 149 6.40 -0.81 -12.36
CA VAL A 149 6.52 0.64 -12.51
C VAL A 149 6.51 1.03 -13.98
N ASN A 150 5.76 2.08 -14.34
CA ASN A 150 5.89 2.74 -15.62
C ASN A 150 6.69 4.04 -15.45
N LEU A 151 7.96 3.99 -15.85
CA LEU A 151 8.88 5.12 -15.72
C LEU A 151 8.52 6.29 -16.65
N ALA A 152 8.02 6.00 -17.84
CA ALA A 152 7.57 7.04 -18.76
C ALA A 152 6.39 7.82 -18.18
N SER A 153 5.41 7.11 -17.61
CA SER A 153 4.23 7.73 -16.99
C SER A 153 4.59 8.56 -15.77
N THR A 154 5.44 8.06 -14.89
CA THR A 154 5.86 8.79 -13.68
C THR A 154 6.71 10.00 -14.01
N ARG A 155 7.64 9.90 -14.97
CA ARG A 155 8.43 11.05 -15.47
C ARG A 155 7.55 12.10 -16.12
N LYS A 156 6.55 11.69 -16.92
CA LYS A 156 5.59 12.61 -17.55
C LYS A 156 4.79 13.39 -16.49
N ALA A 157 4.46 12.78 -15.36
CA ALA A 157 3.85 13.44 -14.21
C ALA A 157 4.84 14.30 -13.40
N GLY A 158 6.11 14.42 -13.82
CA GLY A 158 7.14 15.15 -13.12
C GLY A 158 7.67 14.48 -11.86
N LEU A 159 7.37 13.20 -11.67
CA LEU A 159 7.74 12.43 -10.46
C LEU A 159 9.12 11.77 -10.66
N ARG A 160 9.86 11.68 -9.56
CA ARG A 160 11.13 10.94 -9.50
C ARG A 160 11.00 9.80 -8.50
N LEU A 161 11.25 8.59 -8.95
CA LEU A 161 11.26 7.41 -8.10
C LEU A 161 12.70 7.09 -7.67
N SER A 162 12.87 6.70 -6.42
CA SER A 162 14.19 6.33 -5.92
C SER A 162 14.73 5.07 -6.62
N GLY A 163 16.05 5.01 -6.82
CA GLY A 163 16.70 3.82 -7.36
C GLY A 163 16.46 2.57 -6.50
N GLN A 164 16.36 2.75 -5.17
CA GLN A 164 16.05 1.67 -4.25
C GLN A 164 14.68 1.04 -4.55
N MET A 165 13.66 1.85 -4.78
CA MET A 165 12.33 1.37 -5.17
C MET A 165 12.35 0.65 -6.52
N LEU A 166 13.05 1.23 -7.51
CA LEU A 166 13.16 0.65 -8.85
C LEU A 166 13.83 -0.71 -8.86
N ASN A 167 14.83 -0.92 -8.01
CA ASN A 167 15.51 -2.22 -7.87
C ASN A 167 14.62 -3.33 -7.29
N LEU A 168 13.53 -2.98 -6.62
CA LEU A 168 12.56 -3.92 -6.05
C LEU A 168 11.38 -4.20 -6.98
N ALA A 169 11.24 -3.44 -8.06
CA ALA A 169 10.14 -3.63 -9.02
C ALA A 169 10.30 -4.93 -9.80
N ALA A 170 9.23 -5.70 -9.94
CA ALA A 170 9.20 -6.93 -10.74
C ALA A 170 9.38 -6.62 -12.22
N ASN A 171 8.85 -5.47 -12.68
CA ASN A 171 8.96 -4.99 -14.06
C ASN A 171 9.06 -3.46 -14.09
N ILE A 172 9.78 -2.94 -15.10
CA ILE A 172 9.87 -1.50 -15.36
C ILE A 172 9.57 -1.26 -16.84
N PHE A 173 8.45 -0.60 -17.11
CA PHE A 173 8.03 -0.14 -18.43
C PHE A 173 8.54 1.29 -18.72
N GLY A 174 8.70 1.63 -19.99
CA GLY A 174 9.01 2.98 -20.41
C GLY A 174 10.41 3.48 -19.99
N LYS A 175 11.39 2.60 -20.02
CA LYS A 175 12.81 2.94 -19.76
C LYS A 175 13.33 3.87 -20.83
#